data_7599bf38785bc55c12ac8f5e610ea757
#
_entry.id   7599bf38785bc55c12ac8f5e610ea757
#
_cell.length_a   1.000
_cell.length_b   1.000
_cell.length_c   1.000
_cell.angle_alpha   90.00
_cell.angle_beta   90.00
_cell.angle_gamma   90.00
#
_symmetry.space_group_name_H-M   'P 1'
#
loop_
_entity.id
_entity.type
_entity.pdbx_description
1 polymer ?
#
loop_
_entity_poly.entity_id
_entity_poly.type
_entity_poly.pdbx_seq_one_letter_code
_entity_poly.pdbx_strand_id
1 'polypeptide(L)'
;SKEDLLKNSDIISIHLVLGDRYKNLITKKEIKMMKKTSFLINTSRGPIINENDLIEALKDEKIAGVGLDVYDKEPLPQDHKLRFLPNALLLPHIGYVTAENYSKFYSQMIENLESCLDNKPLRIIS
;
A
#
# COMPACT_ATOMS: atom_id res chain seq x y z
N SER A 1 -1.57 2.47 21.70
CA SER A 1 -2.09 3.58 20.87
C SER A 1 -1.33 3.66 19.55
N LYS A 2 -1.84 4.45 18.58
CA LYS A 2 -1.09 4.74 17.33
C LYS A 2 0.27 5.37 17.63
N GLU A 3 0.32 6.28 18.59
CA GLU A 3 1.56 6.95 18.95
C GLU A 3 2.60 6.00 19.54
N ASP A 4 2.20 5.07 20.40
CA ASP A 4 3.11 4.09 20.98
C ASP A 4 3.66 3.14 19.90
N LEU A 5 2.79 2.73 18.95
CA LEU A 5 3.21 1.92 17.80
C LEU A 5 4.28 2.67 16.98
N LEU A 6 4.03 3.92 16.62
CA LEU A 6 4.96 4.72 15.82
C LEU A 6 6.31 4.92 16.51
N LYS A 7 6.32 5.19 17.83
CA LYS A 7 7.53 5.46 18.60
C LYS A 7 8.39 4.23 18.86
N ASN A 8 7.78 3.06 18.99
CA ASN A 8 8.45 1.88 19.50
C ASN A 8 8.78 0.82 18.44
N SER A 9 8.14 0.89 17.26
CA SER A 9 8.31 -0.11 16.20
C SER A 9 9.55 0.15 15.35
N ASP A 10 10.21 -0.94 14.93
CA ASP A 10 11.29 -0.89 13.96
C ASP A 10 10.76 -1.07 12.53
N ILE A 11 9.64 -1.76 12.38
CA ILE A 11 8.93 -1.93 11.11
C ILE A 11 7.44 -1.66 11.34
N ILE A 12 6.85 -0.80 10.53
CA ILE A 12 5.42 -0.49 10.55
C ILE A 12 4.83 -0.87 9.20
N SER A 13 3.84 -1.76 9.20
CA SER A 13 3.15 -2.20 7.99
C SER A 13 1.67 -1.78 8.04
N ILE A 14 1.21 -1.18 6.93
CA ILE A 14 -0.16 -0.68 6.79
C ILE A 14 -1.03 -1.74 6.12
N HIS A 15 -2.15 -2.11 6.77
CA HIS A 15 -3.13 -3.08 6.31
C HIS A 15 -4.57 -2.57 6.48
N LEU A 16 -4.82 -1.34 6.05
CA LEU A 16 -6.11 -0.66 6.20
C LEU A 16 -6.84 -0.54 4.87
N VAL A 17 -8.16 -0.67 4.90
CA VAL A 17 -9.00 -0.33 3.76
C VAL A 17 -9.07 1.18 3.63
N LEU A 18 -8.86 1.71 2.41
CA LEU A 18 -8.95 3.15 2.18
C LEU A 18 -10.40 3.62 2.35
N GLY A 19 -10.57 4.64 3.14
CA GLY A 19 -11.80 5.41 3.32
C GLY A 19 -11.44 6.80 3.82
N ASP A 20 -12.41 7.71 3.88
CA ASP A 20 -12.18 9.11 4.25
C ASP A 20 -11.45 9.26 5.59
N ARG A 21 -11.75 8.37 6.54
CA ARG A 21 -11.11 8.34 7.86
C ARG A 21 -9.59 8.04 7.81
N TYR A 22 -9.14 7.32 6.79
CA TYR A 22 -7.76 6.82 6.71
C TYR A 22 -6.92 7.52 5.65
N LYS A 23 -7.52 8.42 4.88
CA LYS A 23 -6.78 9.26 3.94
C LYS A 23 -5.85 10.18 4.72
N ASN A 24 -4.56 10.22 4.32
CA ASN A 24 -3.51 10.95 5.01
C ASN A 24 -3.41 10.60 6.52
N LEU A 25 -3.63 9.33 6.88
CA LEU A 25 -3.46 8.84 8.25
C LEU A 25 -2.01 8.98 8.73
N ILE A 26 -1.06 8.83 7.81
CA ILE A 26 0.38 8.99 8.02
C ILE A 26 0.84 10.26 7.29
N THR A 27 1.13 11.29 8.06
CA THR A 27 1.64 12.58 7.60
C THR A 27 3.03 12.84 8.17
N LYS A 28 3.60 14.00 7.87
CA LYS A 28 4.85 14.48 8.47
C LYS A 28 4.84 14.41 10.00
N LYS A 29 3.67 14.60 10.64
CA LYS A 29 3.51 14.48 12.09
C LYS A 29 3.77 13.07 12.57
N GLU A 30 3.15 12.08 11.93
CA GLU A 30 3.30 10.66 12.26
C GLU A 30 4.73 10.16 11.97
N ILE A 31 5.28 10.51 10.83
CA ILE A 31 6.65 10.13 10.45
C ILE A 31 7.69 10.67 11.44
N LYS A 32 7.51 11.89 11.95
CA LYS A 32 8.40 12.45 12.98
C LYS A 32 8.40 11.69 14.31
N MET A 33 7.37 10.90 14.58
CA MET A 33 7.31 10.07 15.79
C MET A 33 8.02 8.73 15.63
N MET A 34 8.30 8.33 14.38
CA MET A 34 8.97 7.07 14.09
C MET A 34 10.46 7.12 14.43
N LYS A 35 11.05 5.95 14.69
CA LYS A 35 12.50 5.85 14.87
C LYS A 35 13.20 6.18 13.56
N LYS A 36 14.37 6.84 13.64
CA LYS A 36 15.20 7.11 12.45
C LYS A 36 15.64 5.81 11.75
N THR A 37 15.74 4.72 12.48
CA THR A 37 16.11 3.39 11.97
C THR A 37 14.93 2.56 11.46
N SER A 38 13.69 3.06 11.55
CA SER A 38 12.51 2.28 11.21
C SER A 38 12.19 2.29 9.72
N PHE A 39 11.44 1.27 9.30
CA PHE A 39 10.88 1.14 7.96
C PHE A 39 9.37 1.25 7.98
N LEU A 40 8.81 1.94 6.97
CA LEU A 40 7.38 2.03 6.75
C LEU A 40 7.00 1.21 5.51
N ILE A 41 6.06 0.29 5.64
CA ILE A 41 5.60 -0.59 4.56
C ILE A 41 4.15 -0.28 4.24
N ASN A 42 3.82 -0.06 2.96
CA ASN A 42 2.45 0.11 2.52
C ASN A 42 2.13 -0.79 1.32
N THR A 43 1.34 -1.82 1.59
CA THR A 43 0.77 -2.73 0.59
C THR A 43 -0.76 -2.61 0.51
N SER A 44 -1.33 -1.57 1.10
CA SER A 44 -2.78 -1.36 1.16
C SER A 44 -3.26 -0.40 0.07
N ARG A 45 -3.12 0.91 0.30
CA ARG A 45 -3.49 1.96 -0.65
C ARG A 45 -2.61 3.19 -0.46
N GLY A 46 -2.15 3.80 -1.56
CA GLY A 46 -1.26 4.97 -1.56
C GLY A 46 -1.76 6.12 -0.67
N PRO A 47 -3.00 6.62 -0.87
CA PRO A 47 -3.50 7.80 -0.17
C PRO A 47 -3.63 7.68 1.37
N ILE A 48 -3.30 6.54 1.97
CA ILE A 48 -3.22 6.40 3.43
C ILE A 48 -2.00 7.16 3.99
N ILE A 49 -0.94 7.28 3.19
CA ILE A 49 0.23 8.09 3.51
C ILE A 49 0.14 9.39 2.70
N ASN A 50 0.46 10.54 3.30
CA ASN A 50 0.68 11.75 2.53
C ASN A 50 1.99 11.61 1.76
N GLU A 51 1.91 11.47 0.44
CA GLU A 51 3.05 11.15 -0.42
C GLU A 51 4.12 12.25 -0.42
N ASN A 52 3.72 13.52 -0.38
CA ASN A 52 4.69 14.62 -0.33
C ASN A 52 5.47 14.64 0.99
N ASP A 53 4.77 14.43 2.11
CA ASP A 53 5.40 14.36 3.43
C ASP A 53 6.36 13.17 3.54
N LEU A 54 6.00 12.03 2.92
CA LEU A 54 6.85 10.85 2.86
C LEU A 54 8.13 11.13 2.05
N ILE A 55 8.00 11.74 0.87
CA ILE A 55 9.14 12.08 0.00
C ILE A 55 10.10 13.02 0.74
N GLU A 56 9.60 14.04 1.44
CA GLU A 56 10.43 14.93 2.24
C GLU A 56 11.14 14.18 3.36
N ALA A 57 10.41 13.31 4.06
CA ALA A 57 10.98 12.55 5.17
C ALA A 57 12.08 11.58 4.74
N LEU A 58 11.94 10.96 3.57
CA LEU A 58 12.95 10.06 2.99
C LEU A 58 14.20 10.83 2.55
N LYS A 59 14.03 12.01 1.92
CA LYS A 59 15.16 12.89 1.56
C LYS A 59 15.93 13.36 2.78
N ASP A 60 15.23 13.69 3.84
CA ASP A 60 15.80 14.15 5.12
C ASP A 60 16.28 13.00 6.01
N GLU A 61 16.20 11.75 5.55
CA GLU A 61 16.55 10.54 6.31
C GLU A 61 15.89 10.49 7.71
N LYS A 62 14.61 10.90 7.79
CA LYS A 62 13.83 10.87 9.05
C LYS A 62 13.48 9.45 9.48
N ILE A 63 13.36 8.53 8.52
CA ILE A 63 13.21 7.09 8.69
C ILE A 63 14.24 6.40 7.80
N ALA A 64 14.54 5.13 8.07
CA ALA A 64 15.56 4.39 7.32
C ALA A 64 15.12 4.12 5.88
N GLY A 65 13.83 3.88 5.66
CA GLY A 65 13.32 3.64 4.32
C GLY A 65 11.84 3.30 4.29
N VAL A 66 11.37 3.08 3.07
CA VAL A 66 9.98 2.71 2.79
C VAL A 66 9.90 1.56 1.79
N GLY A 67 8.91 0.67 1.97
CA GLY A 67 8.49 -0.32 0.97
C GLY A 67 7.07 -0.01 0.51
N LEU A 68 6.89 0.30 -0.76
CA LEU A 68 5.60 0.65 -1.35
C LEU A 68 5.24 -0.32 -2.47
N ASP A 69 4.04 -0.88 -2.39
CA ASP A 69 3.41 -1.61 -3.49
C ASP A 69 2.25 -0.81 -4.11
N VAL A 70 1.92 0.33 -3.51
CA VAL A 70 0.76 1.17 -3.86
C VAL A 70 1.11 2.65 -3.82
N TYR A 71 0.43 3.48 -4.64
CA TYR A 71 0.74 4.89 -4.85
C TYR A 71 -0.54 5.72 -4.95
N ASP A 72 -0.42 7.05 -4.87
CA ASP A 72 -1.54 7.97 -5.09
C ASP A 72 -2.01 7.93 -6.56
N LYS A 73 -1.06 7.80 -7.48
CA LYS A 73 -1.32 7.61 -8.91
C LYS A 73 -0.68 6.31 -9.38
N GLU A 74 -1.47 5.42 -9.92
CA GLU A 74 -1.03 4.13 -10.47
C GLU A 74 -1.37 4.02 -11.97
N PRO A 75 -0.43 3.55 -12.79
CA PRO A 75 0.98 3.20 -12.49
C PRO A 75 1.80 4.42 -12.06
N LEU A 76 2.80 4.21 -11.18
CA LEU A 76 3.70 5.28 -10.74
C LEU A 76 4.45 5.89 -11.95
N PRO A 77 4.33 7.22 -12.22
CA PRO A 77 4.97 7.87 -13.36
C PRO A 77 6.49 7.62 -13.41
N GLN A 78 7.07 7.62 -14.62
CA GLN A 78 8.51 7.34 -14.80
C GLN A 78 9.40 8.42 -14.18
N ASP A 79 8.94 9.66 -14.16
CA ASP A 79 9.62 10.83 -13.60
C ASP A 79 9.28 11.09 -12.13
N HIS A 80 8.57 10.17 -11.48
CA HIS A 80 8.13 10.36 -10.10
C HIS A 80 9.30 10.38 -9.12
N LYS A 81 9.26 11.33 -8.16
CA LYS A 81 10.36 11.58 -7.22
C LYS A 81 10.77 10.36 -6.40
N LEU A 82 9.82 9.50 -6.02
CA LEU A 82 10.09 8.26 -5.27
C LEU A 82 11.08 7.34 -5.99
N ARG A 83 11.08 7.31 -7.32
CA ARG A 83 11.97 6.44 -8.12
C ARG A 83 13.45 6.76 -7.99
N PHE A 84 13.75 7.98 -7.55
CA PHE A 84 15.12 8.49 -7.41
C PHE A 84 15.62 8.50 -5.97
N LEU A 85 14.83 7.96 -5.03
CA LEU A 85 15.20 7.87 -3.61
C LEU A 85 15.85 6.52 -3.34
N PRO A 86 17.11 6.49 -2.83
CA PRO A 86 17.83 5.23 -2.60
C PRO A 86 17.24 4.38 -1.46
N ASN A 87 16.42 4.98 -0.60
CA ASN A 87 15.78 4.37 0.55
C ASN A 87 14.29 4.06 0.30
N ALA A 88 13.87 3.96 -0.96
CA ALA A 88 12.53 3.56 -1.34
C ALA A 88 12.55 2.27 -2.19
N LEU A 89 11.98 1.19 -1.67
CA LEU A 89 11.68 -0.04 -2.41
C LEU A 89 10.29 0.11 -3.03
N LEU A 90 10.18 0.01 -4.35
CA LEU A 90 8.95 0.25 -5.10
C LEU A 90 8.56 -0.99 -5.90
N LEU A 91 7.34 -1.46 -5.70
CA LEU A 91 6.72 -2.58 -6.44
C LEU A 91 5.47 -2.07 -7.18
N PRO A 92 5.06 -2.71 -8.29
CA PRO A 92 3.98 -2.20 -9.14
C PRO A 92 2.61 -2.79 -8.80
N HIS A 93 2.18 -2.74 -7.53
CA HIS A 93 0.90 -3.23 -7.01
C HIS A 93 0.70 -4.74 -7.28
N ILE A 94 1.69 -5.53 -6.89
CA ILE A 94 1.74 -6.97 -7.15
C ILE A 94 1.76 -7.83 -5.88
N GLY A 95 1.51 -7.25 -4.71
CA GLY A 95 1.55 -8.00 -3.43
C GLY A 95 0.57 -9.16 -3.35
N TYR A 96 -0.47 -9.19 -4.20
CA TYR A 96 -1.44 -10.29 -4.32
C TYR A 96 -1.03 -11.36 -5.33
N VAL A 97 0.04 -11.15 -6.10
CA VAL A 97 0.45 -12.01 -7.22
C VAL A 97 1.17 -13.24 -6.69
N THR A 98 0.42 -14.31 -6.47
CA THR A 98 0.92 -15.65 -6.15
C THR A 98 0.28 -16.68 -7.06
N ALA A 99 0.91 -17.84 -7.24
CA ALA A 99 0.37 -18.93 -8.06
C ALA A 99 -1.01 -19.40 -7.54
N GLU A 100 -1.17 -19.46 -6.21
CA GLU A 100 -2.41 -19.86 -5.55
C GLU A 100 -3.53 -18.86 -5.81
N ASN A 101 -3.25 -17.56 -5.69
CA ASN A 101 -4.23 -16.51 -5.94
C ASN A 101 -4.68 -16.49 -7.41
N TYR A 102 -3.75 -16.60 -8.34
CA TYR A 102 -4.09 -16.67 -9.76
C TYR A 102 -4.93 -17.91 -10.09
N SER A 103 -4.53 -19.09 -9.62
CA SER A 103 -5.31 -20.30 -9.81
C SER A 103 -6.74 -20.14 -9.32
N LYS A 104 -6.92 -19.60 -8.11
CA LYS A 104 -8.24 -19.36 -7.54
C LYS A 104 -9.03 -18.31 -8.33
N PHE A 105 -8.40 -17.19 -8.70
CA PHE A 105 -9.09 -16.11 -9.43
C PHE A 105 -9.58 -16.60 -10.79
N TYR A 106 -8.74 -17.25 -11.58
CA TYR A 106 -9.13 -17.74 -12.90
C TYR A 106 -10.20 -18.83 -12.82
N SER A 107 -10.11 -19.77 -11.89
CA SER A 107 -11.16 -20.79 -11.70
C SER A 107 -12.49 -20.13 -11.34
N GLN A 108 -12.51 -19.18 -10.41
CA GLN A 108 -13.73 -18.48 -10.02
C GLN A 108 -14.29 -17.57 -11.13
N MET A 109 -13.43 -17.00 -11.97
CA MET A 109 -13.87 -16.21 -13.14
C MET A 109 -14.61 -17.10 -14.14
N ILE A 110 -14.10 -18.30 -14.43
CA ILE A 110 -14.75 -19.27 -15.31
C ILE A 110 -16.10 -19.70 -14.74
N GLU A 111 -16.14 -20.12 -13.47
CA GLU A 111 -17.38 -20.49 -12.80
C GLU A 111 -18.43 -19.35 -12.82
N ASN A 112 -18.01 -18.11 -12.58
CA ASN A 112 -18.91 -16.96 -12.60
C ASN A 112 -19.47 -16.72 -14.03
N LEU A 113 -18.62 -16.88 -15.05
CA LEU A 113 -19.06 -16.72 -16.45
C LEU A 113 -20.08 -17.80 -16.83
N GLU A 114 -19.79 -19.06 -16.56
CA GLU A 114 -20.70 -20.18 -16.82
C GLU A 114 -22.05 -19.97 -16.10
N SER A 115 -22.02 -19.66 -14.80
CA SER A 115 -23.23 -19.41 -14.01
C SER A 115 -24.03 -18.20 -14.52
N CYS A 116 -23.35 -17.16 -15.03
CA CYS A 116 -24.01 -16.01 -15.62
C CYS A 116 -24.71 -16.37 -16.94
N LEU A 117 -24.08 -17.17 -17.80
CA LEU A 117 -24.67 -17.66 -19.07
C LEU A 117 -25.90 -18.56 -18.79
N ASP A 118 -25.88 -19.30 -17.70
CA ASP A 118 -27.00 -20.15 -17.27
C ASP A 118 -28.10 -19.36 -16.53
N ASN A 119 -28.03 -18.04 -16.45
CA ASN A 119 -28.93 -17.16 -15.67
C ASN A 119 -29.00 -17.51 -14.17
N LYS A 120 -27.91 -18.03 -13.60
CA LYS A 120 -27.76 -18.36 -12.18
C LYS A 120 -26.49 -17.73 -11.61
N PRO A 121 -26.35 -16.39 -11.61
CA PRO A 121 -25.12 -15.73 -11.25
C PRO A 121 -24.69 -16.10 -9.82
N LEU A 122 -23.38 -16.36 -9.65
CA LEU A 122 -22.73 -16.62 -8.38
C LEU A 122 -21.95 -15.38 -7.92
N ARG A 123 -21.71 -15.26 -6.61
CA ARG A 123 -20.87 -14.21 -6.01
C ARG A 123 -21.30 -12.80 -6.39
N ILE A 124 -22.62 -12.56 -6.36
CA ILE A 124 -23.22 -11.26 -6.68
C ILE A 124 -22.75 -10.23 -5.64
N ILE A 125 -22.31 -9.08 -6.09
CA ILE A 125 -21.99 -7.93 -5.24
C ILE A 125 -23.27 -7.12 -5.08
N SER A 126 -23.76 -7.00 -3.84
CA SER A 126 -24.92 -6.18 -3.46
C SER A 126 -24.50 -4.82 -2.92
#